data_e3b3c60e7ba72734fc97ea65d1e435ad
#
_entry.id   e3b3c60e7ba72734fc97ea65d1e435ad
#
_cell.length_a   1.000
_cell.length_b   1.000
_cell.length_c   1.000
_cell.angle_alpha   90.00
_cell.angle_beta   90.00
_cell.angle_gamma   90.00
#
_symmetry.space_group_name_H-M   'P 1'
#
loop_
_entity.id
_entity.type
_entity.pdbx_description
1 polymer ?
#
loop_
_entity_poly.entity_id
_entity_poly.type
_entity_poly.pdbx_seq_one_letter_code
_entity_poly.pdbx_strand_id
1 'polypeptide(L)'
;MLPPLGVMRGRLRGAAGRRRYLSGAHGGRALQPSWLARVQWRTCAWRFRPYLSVMYSRSSEPVQFERDCAAVLVPQGESVTLPAGSYGYITQALGGSYTVFVEGNLFRIAGKDGDAIGKEPAEPLSLPEDASDDEVETLVWNQLRTCFDPEIPFNIVDLGLVYEANLSRRDDGQRQVEVKMTLTAPGCGMGEILVDDVRSKLEMIPTIAEADVELVFDPPWGRHMMSEAAKLETGML
;
A
#
# COMPACT_ATOMS: atom_id res chain seq x y z
N MET A 1 -29.83 -50.81 -6.17
CA MET A 1 -30.98 -50.86 -5.26
C MET A 1 -31.25 -49.47 -4.74
N LEU A 2 -32.22 -48.81 -5.37
CA LEU A 2 -32.94 -47.63 -4.81
C LEU A 2 -34.08 -48.15 -3.91
N PRO A 3 -34.68 -47.38 -3.01
CA PRO A 3 -35.60 -46.29 -3.29
C PRO A 3 -35.75 -45.25 -2.14
N PRO A 4 -36.85 -44.43 -2.10
CA PRO A 4 -36.86 -43.04 -2.54
C PRO A 4 -37.55 -42.06 -1.52
N LEU A 5 -37.53 -40.76 -1.90
CA LEU A 5 -38.56 -39.71 -1.70
C LEU A 5 -39.23 -39.44 -0.33
N GLY A 6 -39.13 -38.21 0.11
CA GLY A 6 -40.01 -37.57 1.07
C GLY A 6 -40.19 -36.10 0.79
N VAL A 7 -41.21 -35.78 -0.03
CA VAL A 7 -41.74 -34.43 -0.27
C VAL A 7 -42.68 -34.05 0.86
N MET A 8 -42.51 -32.90 1.51
CA MET A 8 -43.59 -32.26 2.27
C MET A 8 -43.79 -30.82 1.84
N ARG A 9 -44.87 -30.64 1.12
CA ARG A 9 -45.51 -29.35 0.83
C ARG A 9 -46.34 -28.92 2.03
N GLY A 10 -46.06 -27.72 2.53
CA GLY A 10 -46.94 -27.01 3.46
C GLY A 10 -47.45 -25.74 2.85
N ARG A 11 -48.68 -25.73 2.36
CA ARG A 11 -49.45 -24.55 2.01
C ARG A 11 -50.13 -24.01 3.29
N LEU A 12 -50.07 -22.72 3.53
CA LEU A 12 -51.14 -22.01 4.23
C LEU A 12 -51.44 -20.68 3.52
N ARG A 13 -52.69 -20.58 3.17
CA ARG A 13 -53.49 -19.43 2.70
C ARG A 13 -53.61 -18.44 3.90
N GLY A 14 -53.57 -17.14 3.78
CA GLY A 14 -54.40 -16.25 3.02
C GLY A 14 -55.08 -15.31 4.03
N ALA A 15 -54.93 -13.98 3.87
CA ALA A 15 -55.99 -13.04 4.30
C ALA A 15 -55.76 -11.69 3.58
N ALA A 16 -56.67 -11.37 2.73
CA ALA A 16 -56.81 -10.11 2.07
C ALA A 16 -57.50 -9.12 3.03
N GLY A 17 -56.88 -7.93 3.21
CA GLY A 17 -57.47 -6.79 3.91
C GLY A 17 -57.42 -5.56 3.01
N ARG A 18 -58.48 -5.34 2.22
CA ARG A 18 -58.72 -4.08 1.48
C ARG A 18 -59.09 -3.00 2.48
N ARG A 19 -58.42 -1.90 2.51
CA ARG A 19 -58.95 -0.61 2.97
C ARG A 19 -58.68 0.49 1.97
N ARG A 20 -59.77 1.25 1.80
CA ARG A 20 -60.08 2.21 0.75
C ARG A 20 -59.21 3.47 0.79
N TYR A 21 -59.03 4.01 -0.39
CA TYR A 21 -58.68 5.40 -0.69
C TYR A 21 -59.48 6.43 0.13
N LEU A 22 -58.77 7.41 0.68
CA LEU A 22 -59.27 8.75 0.84
C LEU A 22 -58.17 9.71 0.37
N SER A 23 -58.54 10.45 -0.66
CA SER A 23 -57.79 11.58 -1.20
C SER A 23 -57.83 12.75 -0.20
N GLY A 24 -56.64 13.30 0.07
CA GLY A 24 -56.46 14.52 0.79
C GLY A 24 -55.21 15.24 0.31
N ALA A 25 -55.39 16.16 -0.63
CA ALA A 25 -54.34 17.09 -1.03
C ALA A 25 -54.15 18.11 0.09
N HIS A 26 -52.98 18.12 0.69
CA HIS A 26 -52.46 19.32 1.38
C HIS A 26 -50.92 19.31 1.32
N GLY A 27 -50.38 20.44 0.88
CA GLY A 27 -48.97 20.74 0.72
C GLY A 27 -48.17 20.53 2.00
N GLY A 28 -47.30 19.55 1.98
CA GLY A 28 -46.31 19.25 3.02
C GLY A 28 -44.94 19.76 2.60
N ARG A 29 -44.49 20.84 3.19
CA ARG A 29 -43.10 21.28 3.13
C ARG A 29 -42.21 20.15 3.56
N ALA A 30 -41.20 19.83 2.72
CA ALA A 30 -40.12 18.95 3.10
C ALA A 30 -39.45 19.50 4.37
N LEU A 31 -39.55 18.77 5.46
CA LEU A 31 -38.80 19.01 6.68
C LEU A 31 -37.32 18.66 6.41
N GLN A 32 -36.53 19.67 6.20
CA GLN A 32 -35.06 19.52 6.27
C GLN A 32 -34.69 19.22 7.72
N PRO A 33 -33.75 18.28 7.95
CA PRO A 33 -33.28 17.99 9.30
C PRO A 33 -32.56 19.21 9.89
N SER A 34 -32.99 19.61 11.05
CA SER A 34 -32.62 20.84 11.77
C SER A 34 -31.22 20.85 12.43
N TRP A 35 -30.28 20.02 11.96
CA TRP A 35 -28.92 20.02 12.50
C TRP A 35 -27.88 20.75 11.62
N LEU A 36 -28.31 21.40 10.53
CA LEU A 36 -27.51 22.42 9.86
C LEU A 36 -27.65 23.78 10.57
N ALA A 37 -27.41 23.78 11.87
CA ALA A 37 -27.29 25.01 12.64
C ALA A 37 -25.98 25.69 12.25
N ARG A 38 -26.13 26.83 11.61
CA ARG A 38 -25.17 27.90 11.36
C ARG A 38 -24.03 27.92 12.38
N VAL A 39 -22.88 27.42 12.03
CA VAL A 39 -21.62 27.83 12.66
C VAL A 39 -21.21 29.15 12.04
N GLN A 40 -21.60 30.22 12.74
CA GLN A 40 -21.25 31.61 12.44
C GLN A 40 -19.75 31.76 12.79
N TRP A 41 -18.89 31.78 11.79
CA TRP A 41 -17.47 32.09 11.94
C TRP A 41 -17.30 33.54 12.39
N ARG A 42 -17.40 33.77 13.68
CA ARG A 42 -16.90 35.02 14.28
C ARG A 42 -15.39 34.84 14.49
N THR A 43 -14.68 35.62 13.72
CA THR A 43 -13.30 36.02 13.88
C THR A 43 -12.77 35.83 15.31
N CYS A 44 -12.04 34.74 15.53
CA CYS A 44 -11.06 34.65 16.58
C CYS A 44 -9.70 34.42 15.91
N ALA A 45 -9.02 35.52 15.65
CA ALA A 45 -7.63 35.56 15.27
C ALA A 45 -6.81 35.06 16.46
N TRP A 46 -6.63 33.75 16.59
CA TRP A 46 -5.63 33.18 17.46
C TRP A 46 -4.48 32.66 16.61
N ARG A 47 -3.41 33.39 16.78
CA ARG A 47 -2.05 33.10 16.37
C ARG A 47 -1.63 31.69 16.75
N PHE A 48 -1.97 30.68 15.95
CA PHE A 48 -1.30 29.37 15.91
C PHE A 48 -0.90 29.07 14.47
N ARG A 49 0.05 29.81 14.00
CA ARG A 49 1.04 29.47 12.99
C ARG A 49 2.40 29.59 13.70
N PRO A 50 3.34 28.66 13.64
CA PRO A 50 3.72 27.84 12.48
C PRO A 50 4.32 26.47 12.90
N TYR A 51 3.60 25.40 12.98
CA TYR A 51 4.22 24.08 13.17
C TYR A 51 3.84 23.05 12.10
N LEU A 52 2.89 23.34 11.23
CA LEU A 52 2.50 22.46 10.13
C LEU A 52 3.19 22.80 8.78
N SER A 53 3.98 23.85 8.70
CA SER A 53 4.60 24.27 7.44
C SER A 53 6.03 23.73 7.21
N VAL A 54 6.57 22.92 8.12
CA VAL A 54 7.95 22.42 8.00
C VAL A 54 8.01 21.00 7.39
N MET A 55 6.91 20.26 7.34
CA MET A 55 6.89 18.91 6.75
C MET A 55 6.40 18.84 5.30
N TYR A 56 5.91 19.91 4.72
CA TYR A 56 5.62 19.94 3.29
C TYR A 56 6.88 20.37 2.52
N SER A 57 7.81 19.45 2.41
CA SER A 57 8.98 19.56 1.53
C SER A 57 8.54 19.80 0.08
N ARG A 58 9.26 20.64 -0.61
CA ARG A 58 9.13 21.29 -1.92
C ARG A 58 8.75 20.44 -3.15
N SER A 59 8.14 19.26 -3.02
CA SER A 59 7.81 18.37 -4.14
C SER A 59 6.51 17.57 -3.98
N SER A 60 5.50 18.11 -3.29
CA SER A 60 4.19 17.44 -3.28
C SER A 60 3.47 17.73 -4.60
N GLU A 61 3.38 16.75 -5.47
CA GLU A 61 2.65 16.83 -6.73
C GLU A 61 1.18 16.48 -6.48
N PRO A 62 0.21 17.35 -6.85
CA PRO A 62 -1.21 17.03 -6.71
C PRO A 62 -1.60 15.97 -7.74
N VAL A 63 -2.41 15.01 -7.32
CA VAL A 63 -2.93 13.95 -8.18
C VAL A 63 -4.42 13.73 -7.93
N GLN A 64 -5.12 13.28 -8.97
CA GLN A 64 -6.47 12.78 -8.91
C GLN A 64 -6.49 11.33 -9.35
N PHE A 65 -7.21 10.48 -8.62
CA PHE A 65 -7.36 9.07 -8.98
C PHE A 65 -8.29 8.94 -10.18
N GLU A 66 -7.80 8.40 -11.28
CA GLU A 66 -8.56 8.19 -12.52
C GLU A 66 -9.43 6.93 -12.46
N ARG A 67 -9.05 5.96 -11.65
CA ARG A 67 -9.78 4.72 -11.36
C ARG A 67 -9.65 4.33 -9.90
N ASP A 68 -10.45 3.35 -9.48
CA ASP A 68 -10.26 2.71 -8.18
C ASP A 68 -8.85 2.08 -8.11
N CYS A 69 -8.16 2.33 -7.01
CA CYS A 69 -6.76 1.94 -6.83
C CYS A 69 -6.56 1.20 -5.52
N ALA A 70 -5.96 0.02 -5.60
CA ALA A 70 -5.51 -0.70 -4.42
C ALA A 70 -4.33 0.04 -3.78
N ALA A 71 -4.39 0.24 -2.48
CA ALA A 71 -3.39 0.95 -1.72
C ALA A 71 -3.21 0.34 -0.32
N VAL A 72 -2.08 0.60 0.30
CA VAL A 72 -1.79 0.16 1.67
C VAL A 72 -1.68 1.39 2.57
N LEU A 73 -2.46 1.42 3.63
CA LEU A 73 -2.43 2.49 4.63
C LEU A 73 -1.13 2.44 5.43
N VAL A 74 -0.42 3.56 5.50
CA VAL A 74 0.87 3.68 6.20
C VAL A 74 0.66 4.48 7.51
N PRO A 75 1.13 4.02 8.65
CA PRO A 75 1.99 2.86 8.91
C PRO A 75 1.25 1.56 9.27
N GLN A 76 -0.07 1.51 9.20
CA GLN A 76 -0.90 0.41 9.72
C GLN A 76 -0.81 -0.88 8.89
N GLY A 77 -0.41 -0.81 7.62
CA GLY A 77 -0.32 -1.97 6.73
C GLY A 77 -1.67 -2.48 6.20
N GLU A 78 -2.77 -1.77 6.48
CA GLU A 78 -4.10 -2.18 6.06
C GLU A 78 -4.31 -1.94 4.56
N SER A 79 -4.75 -2.98 3.84
CA SER A 79 -5.09 -2.88 2.42
C SER A 79 -6.45 -2.21 2.25
N VAL A 80 -6.48 -1.16 1.44
CA VAL A 80 -7.69 -0.37 1.15
C VAL A 80 -7.82 -0.14 -0.34
N THR A 81 -9.01 0.26 -0.78
CA THR A 81 -9.23 0.74 -2.14
C THR A 81 -9.55 2.22 -2.10
N LEU A 82 -8.72 3.03 -2.75
CA LEU A 82 -8.97 4.46 -2.94
C LEU A 82 -9.89 4.63 -4.18
N PRO A 83 -11.05 5.25 -4.03
CA PRO A 83 -12.01 5.37 -5.12
C PRO A 83 -11.55 6.36 -6.20
N ALA A 84 -11.98 6.11 -7.44
CA ALA A 84 -11.83 7.04 -8.54
C ALA A 84 -12.38 8.44 -8.16
N GLY A 85 -11.68 9.49 -8.60
CA GLY A 85 -12.05 10.87 -8.28
C GLY A 85 -11.50 11.38 -6.94
N SER A 86 -10.87 10.53 -6.10
CA SER A 86 -10.17 10.98 -4.90
C SER A 86 -9.03 11.93 -5.27
N TYR A 87 -8.75 12.92 -4.41
CA TYR A 87 -7.64 13.85 -4.56
C TYR A 87 -6.58 13.62 -3.49
N GLY A 88 -5.34 13.71 -3.89
CA GLY A 88 -4.22 13.55 -2.99
C GLY A 88 -2.96 14.27 -3.48
N TYR A 89 -1.88 14.05 -2.77
CA TYR A 89 -0.56 14.61 -3.10
C TYR A 89 0.49 13.51 -3.02
N ILE A 90 1.26 13.31 -4.09
CA ILE A 90 2.43 12.44 -4.01
C ILE A 90 3.44 13.08 -3.07
N THR A 91 3.76 12.42 -1.99
CA THR A 91 4.76 12.85 -1.02
C THR A 91 6.10 12.18 -1.28
N GLN A 92 6.08 11.00 -1.89
CA GLN A 92 7.28 10.24 -2.25
C GLN A 92 7.02 9.40 -3.49
N ALA A 93 7.98 9.37 -4.40
CA ALA A 93 8.00 8.51 -5.59
C ALA A 93 9.38 7.88 -5.66
N LEU A 94 9.55 6.72 -5.03
CA LEU A 94 10.83 6.02 -4.93
C LEU A 94 10.62 4.53 -5.15
N GLY A 95 11.61 3.90 -5.79
CA GLY A 95 11.65 2.45 -5.96
C GLY A 95 10.46 1.85 -6.71
N GLY A 96 9.88 2.61 -7.67
CA GLY A 96 8.75 2.12 -8.44
C GLY A 96 7.46 2.01 -7.63
N SER A 97 7.33 2.72 -6.52
CA SER A 97 6.09 2.87 -5.76
C SER A 97 5.85 4.34 -5.41
N TYR A 98 4.60 4.67 -5.10
CA TYR A 98 4.20 6.03 -4.76
C TYR A 98 3.61 6.06 -3.36
N THR A 99 4.03 7.05 -2.54
CA THR A 99 3.34 7.37 -1.29
C THR A 99 2.51 8.62 -1.53
N VAL A 100 1.21 8.50 -1.30
CA VAL A 100 0.23 9.56 -1.57
C VAL A 100 -0.49 9.92 -0.28
N PHE A 101 -0.58 11.22 -0.02
CA PHE A 101 -1.37 11.75 1.10
C PHE A 101 -2.79 12.05 0.63
N VAL A 102 -3.78 11.37 1.21
CA VAL A 102 -5.20 11.50 0.90
C VAL A 102 -5.97 11.66 2.21
N GLU A 103 -6.78 12.70 2.34
CA GLU A 103 -7.69 12.93 3.49
C GLU A 103 -7.05 12.76 4.89
N GLY A 104 -5.80 13.18 5.04
CA GLY A 104 -5.10 13.12 6.34
C GLY A 104 -4.30 11.85 6.58
N ASN A 105 -4.31 10.89 5.67
CA ASN A 105 -3.60 9.61 5.77
C ASN A 105 -2.59 9.45 4.64
N LEU A 106 -1.56 8.64 4.89
CA LEU A 106 -0.58 8.23 3.88
C LEU A 106 -0.95 6.85 3.34
N PHE A 107 -0.91 6.71 2.03
CA PHE A 107 -1.18 5.45 1.33
C PHE A 107 -0.03 5.13 0.40
N ARG A 108 0.38 3.88 0.40
CA ARG A 108 1.35 3.37 -0.56
C ARG A 108 0.63 2.71 -1.72
N ILE A 109 1.02 3.09 -2.94
CA ILE A 109 0.51 2.58 -4.21
C ILE A 109 1.65 1.85 -4.92
N ALA A 110 1.40 0.64 -5.39
CA ALA A 110 2.38 -0.11 -6.16
C ALA A 110 2.59 0.55 -7.53
N GLY A 111 3.81 0.48 -8.06
CA GLY A 111 4.14 1.10 -9.34
C GLY A 111 3.34 0.58 -10.53
N LYS A 112 2.90 -0.67 -10.49
CA LYS A 112 1.99 -1.23 -11.50
C LYS A 112 0.64 -0.51 -11.61
N ASP A 113 0.23 0.14 -10.52
CA ASP A 113 -1.00 0.92 -10.41
C ASP A 113 -0.76 2.43 -10.58
N GLY A 114 0.41 2.83 -11.11
CA GLY A 114 0.76 4.22 -11.38
C GLY A 114 -0.23 4.93 -12.30
N ASP A 115 -0.84 4.21 -13.23
CA ASP A 115 -1.88 4.70 -14.13
C ASP A 115 -3.09 5.27 -13.37
N ALA A 116 -3.41 4.73 -12.21
CA ALA A 116 -4.51 5.24 -11.39
C ALA A 116 -4.29 6.70 -10.92
N ILE A 117 -3.06 7.18 -10.89
CA ILE A 117 -2.69 8.54 -10.50
C ILE A 117 -2.02 9.33 -11.65
N GLY A 118 -2.28 8.91 -12.91
CA GLY A 118 -1.75 9.57 -14.11
C GLY A 118 -0.23 9.42 -14.29
N LYS A 119 0.38 8.36 -13.72
CA LYS A 119 1.79 8.02 -13.91
C LYS A 119 1.94 6.82 -14.83
N GLU A 120 3.07 6.72 -15.52
CA GLU A 120 3.38 5.51 -16.27
C GLU A 120 3.51 4.33 -15.30
N PRO A 121 2.80 3.20 -15.57
CA PRO A 121 2.99 2.00 -14.78
C PRO A 121 4.43 1.53 -14.87
N ALA A 122 4.95 0.92 -13.80
CA ALA A 122 6.28 0.32 -13.84
C ALA A 122 6.34 -0.75 -14.95
N GLU A 123 7.35 -0.66 -15.81
CA GLU A 123 7.55 -1.66 -16.86
C GLU A 123 7.82 -3.04 -16.25
N PRO A 124 7.24 -4.10 -16.81
CA PRO A 124 7.53 -5.45 -16.36
C PRO A 124 9.01 -5.77 -16.57
N LEU A 125 9.61 -6.40 -15.58
CA LEU A 125 10.99 -6.86 -15.69
C LEU A 125 11.09 -7.91 -16.81
N SER A 126 12.11 -7.77 -17.66
CA SER A 126 12.39 -8.73 -18.71
C SER A 126 13.73 -9.42 -18.45
N LEU A 127 13.73 -10.72 -18.61
CA LEU A 127 14.93 -11.55 -18.61
C LEU A 127 14.93 -12.43 -19.84
N PRO A 128 16.10 -12.74 -20.43
CA PRO A 128 16.24 -13.82 -21.40
C PRO A 128 15.76 -15.15 -20.81
N GLU A 129 15.20 -16.02 -21.65
CA GLU A 129 14.73 -17.34 -21.20
C GLU A 129 15.89 -18.22 -20.68
N ASP A 130 17.09 -17.97 -21.18
CA ASP A 130 18.35 -18.66 -20.84
C ASP A 130 19.21 -17.89 -19.82
N ALA A 131 18.62 -16.92 -19.11
CA ALA A 131 19.34 -16.12 -18.11
C ALA A 131 20.07 -17.00 -17.08
N SER A 132 21.34 -16.71 -16.89
CA SER A 132 22.19 -17.36 -15.89
C SER A 132 21.76 -17.01 -14.46
N ASP A 133 22.18 -17.80 -13.50
CA ASP A 133 21.90 -17.50 -12.09
C ASP A 133 22.56 -16.20 -11.64
N ASP A 134 23.75 -15.86 -12.17
CA ASP A 134 24.45 -14.60 -11.88
C ASP A 134 23.66 -13.36 -12.39
N GLU A 135 23.01 -13.47 -13.57
CA GLU A 135 22.17 -12.40 -14.11
C GLU A 135 20.91 -12.21 -13.25
N VAL A 136 20.32 -13.31 -12.81
CA VAL A 136 19.15 -13.26 -11.91
C VAL A 136 19.53 -12.71 -10.55
N GLU A 137 20.67 -13.13 -9.98
CA GLU A 137 21.18 -12.59 -8.71
C GLU A 137 21.43 -11.07 -8.82
N THR A 138 22.02 -10.63 -9.93
CA THR A 138 22.21 -9.20 -10.20
C THR A 138 20.87 -8.46 -10.19
N LEU A 139 19.84 -9.04 -10.80
CA LEU A 139 18.51 -8.45 -10.84
C LEU A 139 17.83 -8.45 -9.46
N VAL A 140 18.04 -9.51 -8.67
CA VAL A 140 17.59 -9.57 -7.26
C VAL A 140 18.15 -8.38 -6.48
N TRP A 141 19.47 -8.17 -6.53
CA TRP A 141 20.10 -7.04 -5.84
C TRP A 141 19.62 -5.68 -6.38
N ASN A 142 19.36 -5.57 -7.68
CA ASN A 142 18.81 -4.36 -8.26
C ASN A 142 17.38 -4.10 -7.76
N GLN A 143 16.54 -5.14 -7.62
CA GLN A 143 15.20 -4.99 -7.05
C GLN A 143 15.25 -4.62 -5.57
N LEU A 144 16.12 -5.21 -4.78
CA LEU A 144 16.33 -4.85 -3.38
C LEU A 144 16.72 -3.36 -3.22
N ARG A 145 17.51 -2.81 -4.14
CA ARG A 145 17.84 -1.37 -4.16
C ARG A 145 16.67 -0.47 -4.52
N THR A 146 15.58 -1.02 -5.05
CA THR A 146 14.33 -0.25 -5.26
C THR A 146 13.42 -0.26 -4.03
N CYS A 147 13.71 -1.04 -2.99
CA CYS A 147 12.97 -1.04 -1.74
C CYS A 147 13.54 0.05 -0.83
N PHE A 148 12.68 0.97 -0.39
CA PHE A 148 13.08 2.11 0.45
C PHE A 148 12.47 1.98 1.83
N ASP A 149 13.24 2.36 2.83
CA ASP A 149 12.72 2.53 4.18
C ASP A 149 11.68 3.67 4.18
N PRO A 150 10.53 3.50 4.82
CA PRO A 150 9.48 4.52 4.79
C PRO A 150 9.80 5.80 5.57
N GLU A 151 10.72 5.74 6.51
CA GLU A 151 11.14 6.88 7.35
C GLU A 151 12.44 7.52 6.85
N ILE A 152 13.33 6.70 6.28
CA ILE A 152 14.64 7.14 5.81
C ILE A 152 14.65 7.05 4.28
N PRO A 153 14.89 8.14 3.53
CA PRO A 153 14.79 8.16 2.06
C PRO A 153 15.99 7.44 1.38
N PHE A 154 16.34 6.27 1.92
CA PHE A 154 17.39 5.39 1.40
C PHE A 154 16.86 3.99 1.18
N ASN A 155 17.42 3.31 0.19
CA ASN A 155 17.07 1.92 -0.07
C ASN A 155 17.66 1.00 1.02
N ILE A 156 17.03 -0.14 1.21
CA ILE A 156 17.38 -1.10 2.26
C ILE A 156 18.78 -1.68 2.13
N VAL A 157 19.35 -1.73 0.91
CA VAL A 157 20.71 -2.22 0.65
C VAL A 157 21.73 -1.21 1.14
N ASP A 158 21.57 0.07 0.80
CA ASP A 158 22.44 1.14 1.25
C ASP A 158 22.34 1.42 2.74
N LEU A 159 21.19 1.14 3.34
CA LEU A 159 21.02 1.17 4.79
C LEU A 159 21.67 -0.03 5.50
N GLY A 160 22.10 -1.06 4.75
CA GLY A 160 22.66 -2.29 5.33
C GLY A 160 21.62 -3.12 6.08
N LEU A 161 20.36 -3.06 5.65
CA LEU A 161 19.27 -3.85 6.22
C LEU A 161 19.18 -5.24 5.63
N VAL A 162 19.74 -5.48 4.47
CA VAL A 162 19.80 -6.82 3.83
C VAL A 162 21.07 -7.51 4.28
N TYR A 163 20.95 -8.62 4.99
CA TYR A 163 22.08 -9.40 5.46
C TYR A 163 22.49 -10.48 4.48
N GLU A 164 21.51 -11.18 3.90
CA GLU A 164 21.73 -12.24 2.94
C GLU A 164 20.63 -12.23 1.88
N ALA A 165 20.99 -12.57 0.65
CA ALA A 165 20.04 -12.84 -0.43
C ALA A 165 20.58 -14.05 -1.20
N ASN A 166 19.95 -15.19 -1.02
CA ASN A 166 20.41 -16.47 -1.56
C ASN A 166 19.46 -16.95 -2.66
N LEU A 167 19.98 -17.13 -3.87
CA LEU A 167 19.26 -17.70 -4.99
C LEU A 167 19.43 -19.21 -4.99
N SER A 168 18.35 -19.97 -5.06
CA SER A 168 18.36 -21.43 -5.18
C SER A 168 17.42 -21.91 -6.28
N ARG A 169 17.61 -23.16 -6.71
CA ARG A 169 16.70 -23.79 -7.69
C ARG A 169 15.84 -24.83 -6.99
N ARG A 170 14.58 -24.79 -7.31
CA ARG A 170 13.58 -25.79 -6.88
C ARG A 170 13.66 -27.03 -7.76
N ASP A 171 13.07 -28.12 -7.30
CA ASP A 171 13.00 -29.40 -8.03
C ASP A 171 12.24 -29.28 -9.37
N ASP A 172 11.34 -28.30 -9.50
CA ASP A 172 10.59 -28.00 -10.72
C ASP A 172 11.37 -27.16 -11.75
N GLY A 173 12.63 -26.80 -11.42
CA GLY A 173 13.50 -25.98 -12.26
C GLY A 173 13.29 -24.46 -12.12
N GLN A 174 12.28 -24.03 -11.38
CA GLN A 174 12.10 -22.62 -11.04
C GLN A 174 13.07 -22.15 -9.97
N ARG A 175 13.24 -20.84 -9.85
CA ARG A 175 14.11 -20.25 -8.84
C ARG A 175 13.34 -19.80 -7.63
N GLN A 176 14.00 -19.88 -6.49
CA GLN A 176 13.53 -19.37 -5.20
C GLN A 176 14.61 -18.45 -4.63
N VAL A 177 14.17 -17.35 -4.00
CA VAL A 177 15.06 -16.41 -3.32
C VAL A 177 14.74 -16.40 -1.84
N GLU A 178 15.77 -16.60 -1.01
CA GLU A 178 15.69 -16.45 0.43
C GLU A 178 16.42 -15.17 0.84
N VAL A 179 15.73 -14.24 1.48
CA VAL A 179 16.29 -12.96 1.94
C VAL A 179 16.22 -12.90 3.45
N LYS A 180 17.36 -12.68 4.10
CA LYS A 180 17.40 -12.30 5.51
C LYS A 180 17.67 -10.83 5.63
N MET A 181 16.75 -10.13 6.27
CA MET A 181 16.83 -8.68 6.46
C MET A 181 16.48 -8.28 7.88
N THR A 182 16.81 -7.04 8.22
CA THR A 182 16.51 -6.46 9.53
C THR A 182 15.85 -5.09 9.39
N LEU A 183 15.57 -4.46 10.51
CA LEU A 183 15.00 -3.12 10.60
C LEU A 183 15.93 -2.21 11.41
N THR A 184 15.84 -0.91 11.18
CA THR A 184 16.59 0.11 11.95
C THR A 184 16.21 0.13 13.43
N ALA A 185 14.99 -0.33 13.77
CA ALA A 185 14.53 -0.50 15.15
C ALA A 185 13.64 -1.74 15.29
N PRO A 186 13.87 -2.59 16.30
CA PRO A 186 12.98 -3.70 16.59
C PRO A 186 11.61 -3.19 17.03
N GLY A 187 10.55 -3.84 16.54
CA GLY A 187 9.16 -3.47 16.86
C GLY A 187 8.59 -2.29 16.05
N CYS A 188 9.26 -1.86 14.99
CA CYS A 188 8.70 -0.92 14.03
C CYS A 188 7.50 -1.59 13.32
N GLY A 189 6.31 -0.98 13.43
CA GLY A 189 5.09 -1.46 12.78
C GLY A 189 5.17 -1.48 11.24
N MET A 190 6.21 -0.87 10.68
CA MET A 190 6.47 -0.83 9.23
C MET A 190 7.21 -2.07 8.71
N GLY A 191 7.69 -2.96 9.60
CA GLY A 191 8.50 -4.12 9.20
C GLY A 191 7.77 -5.06 8.25
N GLU A 192 6.53 -5.39 8.55
CA GLU A 192 5.72 -6.27 7.70
C GLU A 192 5.46 -5.66 6.32
N ILE A 193 5.21 -4.35 6.26
CA ILE A 193 5.01 -3.64 4.99
C ILE A 193 6.27 -3.67 4.12
N LEU A 194 7.45 -3.53 4.75
CA LEU A 194 8.72 -3.58 4.05
C LEU A 194 9.02 -5.00 3.55
N VAL A 195 8.75 -6.02 4.36
CA VAL A 195 8.86 -7.44 3.97
C VAL A 195 7.96 -7.75 2.78
N ASP A 196 6.70 -7.30 2.80
CA ASP A 196 5.77 -7.50 1.70
C ASP A 196 6.18 -6.74 0.43
N ASP A 197 6.77 -5.55 0.56
CA ASP A 197 7.34 -4.81 -0.58
C ASP A 197 8.51 -5.57 -1.21
N VAL A 198 9.42 -6.05 -0.40
CA VAL A 198 10.58 -6.84 -0.86
C VAL A 198 10.10 -8.11 -1.56
N ARG A 199 9.22 -8.88 -0.93
CA ARG A 199 8.64 -10.10 -1.51
C ARG A 199 7.98 -9.82 -2.85
N SER A 200 7.08 -8.86 -2.91
CA SER A 200 6.34 -8.53 -4.12
C SER A 200 7.24 -8.12 -5.27
N LYS A 201 8.32 -7.38 -4.98
CA LYS A 201 9.28 -6.94 -6.01
C LYS A 201 10.17 -8.06 -6.50
N LEU A 202 10.56 -8.99 -5.65
CA LEU A 202 11.33 -10.15 -6.04
C LEU A 202 10.48 -11.13 -6.88
N GLU A 203 9.23 -11.33 -6.53
CA GLU A 203 8.28 -12.15 -7.30
C GLU A 203 7.91 -11.54 -8.68
N MET A 204 8.19 -10.24 -8.89
CA MET A 204 8.09 -9.63 -10.23
C MET A 204 9.20 -10.07 -11.18
N ILE A 205 10.30 -10.66 -10.70
CA ILE A 205 11.39 -11.16 -11.53
C ILE A 205 10.92 -12.44 -12.23
N PRO A 206 10.93 -12.46 -13.59
CA PRO A 206 10.53 -13.62 -14.36
C PRO A 206 11.34 -14.83 -13.97
N THR A 207 11.07 -15.92 -13.66
CA THR A 207 11.85 -17.09 -13.22
C THR A 207 11.92 -17.29 -11.71
N ILE A 208 11.54 -16.31 -10.90
CA ILE A 208 11.40 -16.48 -9.45
C ILE A 208 9.96 -16.88 -9.16
N ALA A 209 9.78 -18.07 -8.62
CA ALA A 209 8.47 -18.62 -8.26
C ALA A 209 8.08 -18.27 -6.82
N GLU A 210 9.08 -18.02 -5.97
CA GLU A 210 8.86 -17.78 -4.54
C GLU A 210 9.98 -16.92 -3.99
N ALA A 211 9.62 -15.93 -3.18
CA ALA A 211 10.53 -15.12 -2.40
C ALA A 211 10.20 -15.26 -0.91
N ASP A 212 11.08 -15.90 -0.18
CA ASP A 212 10.99 -15.99 1.29
C ASP A 212 11.79 -14.87 1.93
N VAL A 213 11.14 -14.05 2.73
CA VAL A 213 11.76 -12.89 3.38
C VAL A 213 11.60 -13.00 4.87
N GLU A 214 12.72 -13.21 5.56
CA GLU A 214 12.80 -13.39 7.01
C GLU A 214 13.34 -12.12 7.69
N LEU A 215 12.64 -11.66 8.73
CA LEU A 215 13.15 -10.61 9.62
C LEU A 215 14.02 -11.23 10.71
N VAL A 216 15.29 -10.84 10.72
CA VAL A 216 16.26 -11.26 11.74
C VAL A 216 16.78 -10.04 12.51
N PHE A 217 16.99 -10.20 13.81
CA PHE A 217 17.47 -9.12 14.68
C PHE A 217 18.81 -9.44 15.35
N ASP A 218 19.44 -10.51 14.92
CA ASP A 218 20.78 -10.90 15.34
C ASP A 218 21.65 -11.19 14.09
N PRO A 219 22.74 -10.44 13.89
CA PRO A 219 23.24 -9.34 14.73
C PRO A 219 22.32 -8.11 14.68
N PRO A 220 22.27 -7.29 15.73
CA PRO A 220 21.46 -6.06 15.72
C PRO A 220 22.03 -5.08 14.70
N TRP A 221 21.13 -4.40 13.99
CA TRP A 221 21.53 -3.37 13.03
C TRP A 221 22.26 -2.21 13.72
N GLY A 222 23.23 -1.67 13.01
CA GLY A 222 23.98 -0.51 13.45
C GLY A 222 24.41 0.38 12.28
N ARG A 223 24.63 1.65 12.55
CA ARG A 223 25.03 2.67 11.54
C ARG A 223 26.28 2.28 10.74
N HIS A 224 27.16 1.48 11.32
CA HIS A 224 28.36 0.98 10.63
C HIS A 224 28.05 0.09 9.44
N MET A 225 26.85 -0.48 9.36
CA MET A 225 26.38 -1.32 8.26
C MET A 225 25.92 -0.52 7.04
N MET A 226 25.66 0.79 7.21
CA MET A 226 25.26 1.65 6.10
C MET A 226 26.41 1.86 5.11
N SER A 227 26.04 2.08 3.84
CA SER A 227 27.00 2.53 2.81
C SER A 227 27.56 3.92 3.18
N GLU A 228 28.76 4.22 2.69
CA GLU A 228 29.36 5.54 2.92
C GLU A 228 28.50 6.69 2.38
N ALA A 229 27.84 6.47 1.24
CA ALA A 229 26.92 7.43 0.66
C ALA A 229 25.74 7.73 1.61
N ALA A 230 25.10 6.67 2.14
CA ALA A 230 24.00 6.80 3.07
C ALA A 230 24.42 7.49 4.39
N LYS A 231 25.62 7.19 4.91
CA LYS A 231 26.18 7.87 6.10
C LYS A 231 26.37 9.37 5.88
N LEU A 232 26.95 9.73 4.71
CA LEU A 232 27.21 11.14 4.37
C LEU A 232 25.91 11.95 4.26
N GLU A 233 24.94 11.44 3.52
CA GLU A 233 23.68 12.15 3.29
C GLU A 233 22.79 12.23 4.54
N THR A 234 22.83 11.21 5.40
CA THR A 234 22.09 11.23 6.67
C THR A 234 22.79 12.02 7.77
N GLY A 235 24.05 12.45 7.54
CA GLY A 235 24.86 13.12 8.56
C GLY A 235 25.26 12.20 9.72
N MET A 236 25.30 10.90 9.49
CA MET A 236 25.57 9.86 10.48
C MET A 236 27.04 9.34 10.40
N LEU A 237 27.97 10.22 10.07
CA LEU A 237 29.41 9.94 10.07
C LEU A 237 29.96 9.68 11.48
#